data_5ed3c0cb608f2041a98267623224956f
#
_entry.id   5ed3c0cb608f2041a98267623224956f
#
_cell.length_a   1.000
_cell.length_b   1.000
_cell.length_c   1.000
_cell.angle_alpha   90.00
_cell.angle_beta   90.00
_cell.angle_gamma   90.00
#
_symmetry.space_group_name_H-M   'P 1'
#
loop_
_entity.id
_entity.type
_entity.pdbx_description
1 polymer ?
#
loop_
_entity_poly.entity_id
_entity_poly.type
_entity_poly.pdbx_seq_one_letter_code
_entity_poly.pdbx_strand_id
1 'polypeptide(L)'
;LQARMALPMHAVWDRVTRSLRSIGFDVVQDMALARHMSLMETVREFRTRYQARWHGTKDAPKLPMLASACPGWVCYAEKAHAELLPYVATTKSPQQLAGLLAKRVWGPQCRGRDMSDENAQYVYHVAVMPCYDKKLEAARQEPGQASKEVDCVLTTGELYDLTIDVDVSAKAEQTSLTWPPEPGSSSGGYLFAVLLDAYVSWTQAHPDTQPLVELRTIRSSDYTEYTLRAPDGTVIFKGATCYGFRNIQNLVRKVQRETGAKSSRGRGRMRSMVTAEQQHPYDYVEVMACPGGCVNGGGQLRPPEDWAHAIETEAQNSTVQGWQGTDRRWVQHVEDAYWNDENRKVSVESASALLEDAARGSLRSWLNTWDERASDMVRRFPHGDLHTTFHAVASSTDGLSVQW
;
A
#
# COMPACT_ATOMS: atom_id res chain seq x y z
N LEU A 1 9.28 9.53 -11.97
CA LEU A 1 10.54 9.94 -12.64
C LEU A 1 10.70 9.26 -13.99
N GLN A 2 10.60 7.92 -14.08
CA GLN A 2 10.75 7.17 -15.33
C GLN A 2 9.81 7.71 -16.42
N ALA A 3 8.52 7.82 -16.13
CA ALA A 3 7.51 8.35 -17.07
C ALA A 3 7.82 9.79 -17.52
N ARG A 4 8.36 10.64 -16.64
CA ARG A 4 8.70 12.04 -16.92
C ARG A 4 9.98 12.20 -17.73
N MET A 5 10.96 11.35 -17.48
CA MET A 5 12.29 11.43 -18.09
C MET A 5 12.42 10.59 -19.35
N ALA A 6 11.45 9.72 -19.63
CA ALA A 6 11.48 8.76 -20.73
C ALA A 6 12.77 7.90 -20.74
N LEU A 7 13.27 7.55 -19.56
CA LEU A 7 14.48 6.73 -19.39
C LEU A 7 14.09 5.37 -18.78
N PRO A 8 14.85 4.30 -19.07
CA PRO A 8 14.63 3.02 -18.43
C PRO A 8 14.90 3.09 -16.91
N MET A 9 14.22 2.26 -16.13
CA MET A 9 14.23 2.31 -14.66
C MET A 9 15.63 2.28 -14.06
N HIS A 10 16.53 1.43 -14.59
CA HIS A 10 17.89 1.32 -14.09
C HIS A 10 18.68 2.63 -14.27
N ALA A 11 18.47 3.34 -15.37
CA ALA A 11 19.13 4.63 -15.63
C ALA A 11 18.61 5.74 -14.71
N VAL A 12 17.30 5.74 -14.45
CA VAL A 12 16.69 6.66 -13.46
C VAL A 12 17.23 6.38 -12.07
N TRP A 13 17.27 5.11 -11.67
CA TRP A 13 17.79 4.70 -10.37
C TRP A 13 19.25 5.09 -10.17
N ASP A 14 20.10 4.81 -11.16
CA ASP A 14 21.50 5.18 -11.14
C ASP A 14 21.69 6.69 -11.02
N ARG A 15 20.93 7.48 -11.80
CA ARG A 15 20.96 8.94 -11.71
C ARG A 15 20.54 9.44 -10.32
N VAL A 16 19.40 8.98 -9.81
CA VAL A 16 18.89 9.39 -8.49
C VAL A 16 19.88 9.04 -7.40
N THR A 17 20.42 7.82 -7.42
CA THR A 17 21.37 7.35 -6.41
C THR A 17 22.65 8.21 -6.43
N ARG A 18 23.21 8.48 -7.61
CA ARG A 18 24.39 9.34 -7.73
C ARG A 18 24.13 10.75 -7.27
N SER A 19 22.99 11.35 -7.64
CA SER A 19 22.62 12.69 -7.19
C SER A 19 22.48 12.77 -5.68
N LEU A 20 21.79 11.81 -5.06
CA LEU A 20 21.63 11.76 -3.61
C LEU A 20 22.97 11.57 -2.89
N ARG A 21 23.82 10.69 -3.40
CA ARG A 21 25.18 10.50 -2.86
C ARG A 21 26.03 11.78 -2.94
N SER A 22 25.96 12.50 -4.05
CA SER A 22 26.75 13.73 -4.24
C SER A 22 26.35 14.86 -3.30
N ILE A 23 25.09 14.89 -2.87
CA ILE A 23 24.58 15.87 -1.88
C ILE A 23 24.71 15.38 -0.43
N GLY A 24 25.31 14.21 -0.19
CA GLY A 24 25.73 13.77 1.15
C GLY A 24 24.91 12.66 1.77
N PHE A 25 24.07 11.95 1.03
CA PHE A 25 23.40 10.74 1.55
C PHE A 25 24.36 9.56 1.62
N ASP A 26 24.55 8.98 2.79
CA ASP A 26 25.43 7.81 3.00
C ASP A 26 24.84 6.52 2.43
N VAL A 27 23.52 6.36 2.51
CA VAL A 27 22.80 5.14 2.09
C VAL A 27 21.59 5.53 1.26
N VAL A 28 21.44 4.89 0.09
CA VAL A 28 20.24 5.00 -0.75
C VAL A 28 19.72 3.59 -0.99
N GLN A 29 18.47 3.33 -0.61
CA GLN A 29 17.81 2.03 -0.70
C GLN A 29 16.46 2.17 -1.36
N ASP A 30 16.03 1.14 -2.10
CA ASP A 30 14.64 1.05 -2.54
C ASP A 30 13.69 0.61 -1.43
N MET A 31 12.40 0.65 -1.72
CA MET A 31 11.35 0.31 -0.76
C MET A 31 10.95 -1.18 -0.77
N ALA A 32 11.61 -2.01 -1.61
CA ALA A 32 11.14 -3.38 -1.86
C ALA A 32 11.10 -4.23 -0.58
N LEU A 33 12.19 -4.24 0.21
CA LEU A 33 12.24 -5.03 1.45
C LEU A 33 11.18 -4.56 2.47
N ALA A 34 11.07 -3.24 2.69
CA ALA A 34 10.10 -2.69 3.64
C ALA A 34 8.65 -2.96 3.21
N ARG A 35 8.38 -2.87 1.90
CA ARG A 35 7.07 -3.22 1.32
C ARG A 35 6.76 -4.70 1.55
N HIS A 36 7.71 -5.58 1.28
CA HIS A 36 7.53 -7.01 1.46
C HIS A 36 7.27 -7.37 2.93
N MET A 37 8.02 -6.78 3.87
CA MET A 37 7.75 -6.93 5.31
C MET A 37 6.33 -6.49 5.67
N SER A 38 5.87 -5.35 5.13
CA SER A 38 4.51 -4.87 5.37
C SER A 38 3.45 -5.82 4.81
N LEU A 39 3.67 -6.40 3.64
CA LEU A 39 2.77 -7.40 3.05
C LEU A 39 2.71 -8.68 3.88
N MET A 40 3.85 -9.20 4.31
CA MET A 40 3.91 -10.39 5.17
C MET A 40 3.19 -10.18 6.50
N GLU A 41 3.45 -9.06 7.16
CA GLU A 41 2.82 -8.76 8.46
C GLU A 41 1.31 -8.51 8.31
N THR A 42 0.89 -7.89 7.20
CA THR A 42 -0.53 -7.74 6.86
C THR A 42 -1.23 -9.10 6.69
N VAL A 43 -0.61 -10.05 5.99
CA VAL A 43 -1.14 -11.42 5.86
C VAL A 43 -1.23 -12.10 7.22
N ARG A 44 -0.21 -11.94 8.07
CA ARG A 44 -0.19 -12.48 9.44
C ARG A 44 -1.29 -11.88 10.31
N GLU A 45 -1.47 -10.56 10.27
CA GLU A 45 -2.55 -9.87 10.97
C GLU A 45 -3.91 -10.36 10.48
N PHE A 46 -4.11 -10.48 9.17
CA PHE A 46 -5.35 -11.00 8.59
C PHE A 46 -5.65 -12.43 9.05
N ARG A 47 -4.68 -13.34 8.98
CA ARG A 47 -4.85 -14.72 9.45
C ARG A 47 -5.29 -14.76 10.92
N THR A 48 -4.67 -13.95 11.76
CA THR A 48 -5.01 -13.85 13.19
C THR A 48 -6.45 -13.38 13.39
N ARG A 49 -6.88 -12.33 12.67
CA ARG A 49 -8.25 -11.81 12.72
C ARG A 49 -9.26 -12.82 12.18
N TYR A 50 -8.92 -13.49 11.07
CA TYR A 50 -9.78 -14.48 10.43
C TYR A 50 -10.01 -15.70 11.32
N GLN A 51 -8.96 -16.22 11.96
CA GLN A 51 -9.05 -17.32 12.92
C GLN A 51 -9.84 -16.93 14.17
N ALA A 52 -9.60 -15.73 14.72
CA ALA A 52 -10.32 -15.24 15.90
C ALA A 52 -11.83 -15.12 15.69
N ARG A 53 -12.30 -14.89 14.45
CA ARG A 53 -13.74 -14.89 14.09
C ARG A 53 -14.41 -16.22 14.43
N TRP A 54 -13.73 -17.35 14.23
CA TRP A 54 -14.27 -18.66 14.52
C TRP A 54 -14.25 -19.04 16.00
N HIS A 55 -13.38 -18.41 16.78
CA HIS A 55 -13.23 -18.70 18.21
C HIS A 55 -14.12 -17.82 19.11
N GLY A 56 -14.86 -16.88 18.57
CA GLY A 56 -15.90 -16.12 19.29
C GLY A 56 -15.40 -15.23 20.43
N THR A 57 -14.14 -14.81 20.45
CA THR A 57 -13.59 -13.91 21.46
C THR A 57 -14.21 -12.52 21.34
N LYS A 58 -14.80 -12.00 22.42
CA LYS A 58 -15.51 -10.70 22.43
C LYS A 58 -14.66 -9.51 22.01
N ASP A 59 -13.37 -9.56 22.29
CA ASP A 59 -12.40 -8.49 22.02
C ASP A 59 -11.52 -8.77 20.79
N ALA A 60 -11.89 -9.78 19.97
CA ALA A 60 -11.14 -10.08 18.75
C ALA A 60 -11.17 -8.90 17.77
N PRO A 61 -10.04 -8.61 17.11
CA PRO A 61 -9.99 -7.64 16.01
C PRO A 61 -11.03 -7.99 14.95
N LYS A 62 -11.73 -6.97 14.44
CA LYS A 62 -12.93 -7.17 13.62
C LYS A 62 -12.61 -7.34 12.13
N LEU A 63 -13.55 -8.00 11.43
CA LEU A 63 -13.59 -8.09 9.97
C LEU A 63 -14.80 -7.30 9.43
N PRO A 64 -14.72 -6.73 8.20
CA PRO A 64 -13.59 -6.82 7.26
C PRO A 64 -12.35 -6.08 7.76
N MET A 65 -11.15 -6.60 7.45
CA MET A 65 -9.92 -5.87 7.69
C MET A 65 -9.75 -4.79 6.61
N LEU A 66 -9.69 -3.52 7.03
CA LEU A 66 -9.50 -2.37 6.15
C LEU A 66 -8.02 -1.99 6.15
N ALA A 67 -7.28 -2.44 5.15
CA ALA A 67 -5.84 -2.23 5.07
C ALA A 67 -5.49 -1.03 4.19
N SER A 68 -4.51 -0.27 4.61
CA SER A 68 -4.08 0.90 3.86
C SER A 68 -2.70 1.40 4.28
N ALA A 69 -1.89 1.75 3.29
CA ALA A 69 -0.69 2.58 3.48
C ALA A 69 -0.98 4.08 3.25
N CYS A 70 -2.26 4.48 3.18
CA CYS A 70 -2.68 5.84 2.83
C CYS A 70 -3.06 6.66 4.08
N PRO A 71 -2.25 7.64 4.48
CA PRO A 71 -2.57 8.49 5.64
C PRO A 71 -3.85 9.31 5.45
N GLY A 72 -4.20 9.66 4.22
CA GLY A 72 -5.45 10.35 3.92
C GLY A 72 -6.69 9.54 4.32
N TRP A 73 -6.67 8.22 4.09
CA TRP A 73 -7.72 7.32 4.59
C TRP A 73 -7.70 7.23 6.13
N VAL A 74 -6.52 7.00 6.71
CA VAL A 74 -6.38 6.86 8.18
C VAL A 74 -6.89 8.10 8.89
N CYS A 75 -6.44 9.29 8.48
CA CYS A 75 -6.91 10.55 9.07
C CYS A 75 -8.42 10.75 8.91
N TYR A 76 -9.00 10.35 7.79
CA TYR A 76 -10.44 10.38 7.60
C TYR A 76 -11.20 9.44 8.54
N ALA A 77 -10.68 8.21 8.71
CA ALA A 77 -11.27 7.25 9.64
C ALA A 77 -11.21 7.77 11.09
N GLU A 78 -10.07 8.27 11.54
CA GLU A 78 -9.90 8.80 12.89
C GLU A 78 -10.79 10.02 13.21
N LYS A 79 -10.95 10.93 12.23
CA LYS A 79 -11.71 12.18 12.41
C LYS A 79 -13.21 12.00 12.24
N ALA A 80 -13.63 11.18 11.31
CA ALA A 80 -15.02 11.12 10.88
C ALA A 80 -15.70 9.78 11.15
N HIS A 81 -14.95 8.70 11.34
CA HIS A 81 -15.44 7.33 11.42
C HIS A 81 -14.73 6.49 12.48
N ALA A 82 -14.63 7.03 13.70
CA ALA A 82 -13.96 6.35 14.82
C ALA A 82 -14.52 4.92 15.09
N GLU A 83 -15.79 4.68 14.76
CA GLU A 83 -16.44 3.38 14.85
C GLU A 83 -15.82 2.33 13.91
N LEU A 84 -15.07 2.74 12.90
CA LEU A 84 -14.36 1.84 11.97
C LEU A 84 -12.93 1.53 12.41
N LEU A 85 -12.35 2.23 13.38
CA LEU A 85 -10.97 1.99 13.81
C LEU A 85 -10.68 0.54 14.21
N PRO A 86 -11.61 -0.20 14.86
CA PRO A 86 -11.38 -1.63 15.14
C PRO A 86 -11.24 -2.52 13.92
N TYR A 87 -11.64 -2.03 12.75
CA TYR A 87 -11.53 -2.73 11.45
C TYR A 87 -10.27 -2.35 10.69
N VAL A 88 -9.62 -1.23 11.01
CA VAL A 88 -8.41 -0.77 10.32
C VAL A 88 -7.26 -1.71 10.65
N ALA A 89 -6.47 -2.06 9.63
CA ALA A 89 -5.24 -2.82 9.79
C ALA A 89 -4.21 -2.02 10.58
N THR A 90 -3.56 -2.65 11.52
CA THR A 90 -2.56 -2.00 12.38
C THR A 90 -1.14 -2.15 11.89
N THR A 91 -0.89 -3.02 10.92
CA THR A 91 0.42 -3.20 10.29
C THR A 91 0.98 -1.87 9.78
N LYS A 92 2.21 -1.55 10.15
CA LYS A 92 2.92 -0.34 9.71
C LYS A 92 3.10 -0.30 8.20
N SER A 93 3.04 0.90 7.64
CA SER A 93 3.27 1.13 6.22
C SER A 93 4.73 0.85 5.83
N PRO A 94 5.02 0.60 4.53
CA PRO A 94 6.39 0.47 4.05
C PRO A 94 7.28 1.65 4.41
N GLN A 95 6.74 2.89 4.46
CA GLN A 95 7.49 4.06 4.90
C GLN A 95 7.97 3.94 6.34
N GLN A 96 7.11 3.53 7.26
CA GLN A 96 7.46 3.35 8.67
C GLN A 96 8.45 2.19 8.86
N LEU A 97 8.22 1.06 8.17
CA LEU A 97 9.14 -0.09 8.23
C LEU A 97 10.51 0.22 7.63
N ALA A 98 10.57 1.02 6.55
CA ALA A 98 11.85 1.50 6.01
C ALA A 98 12.60 2.37 7.02
N GLY A 99 11.88 3.18 7.79
CA GLY A 99 12.46 3.97 8.89
C GLY A 99 13.03 3.09 10.00
N LEU A 100 12.31 2.04 10.40
CA LEU A 100 12.81 1.04 11.34
C LEU A 100 14.08 0.36 10.83
N LEU A 101 14.09 -0.08 9.56
CA LEU A 101 15.26 -0.69 8.93
C LEU A 101 16.43 0.30 8.86
N ALA A 102 16.18 1.54 8.47
CA ALA A 102 17.21 2.56 8.37
C ALA A 102 17.88 2.81 9.72
N LYS A 103 17.09 2.97 10.77
CA LYS A 103 17.61 3.35 12.10
C LYS A 103 18.18 2.19 12.88
N ARG A 104 17.60 0.99 12.76
CA ARG A 104 18.01 -0.15 13.60
C ARG A 104 18.84 -1.21 12.88
N VAL A 105 18.90 -1.20 11.55
CA VAL A 105 19.65 -2.20 10.77
C VAL A 105 20.71 -1.53 9.89
N TRP A 106 20.32 -0.74 8.92
CA TRP A 106 21.25 -0.24 7.90
C TRP A 106 22.23 0.81 8.45
N GLY A 107 21.73 1.77 9.24
CA GLY A 107 22.58 2.80 9.81
C GLY A 107 23.67 2.26 10.75
N PRO A 108 23.34 1.39 11.72
CA PRO A 108 24.35 0.72 12.56
C PRO A 108 25.34 -0.09 11.75
N GLN A 109 24.89 -0.88 10.74
CA GLN A 109 25.77 -1.68 9.88
C GLN A 109 26.78 -0.82 9.12
N CYS A 110 26.34 0.30 8.53
CA CYS A 110 27.25 1.22 7.81
C CYS A 110 28.33 1.85 8.71
N ARG A 111 28.09 1.92 10.02
CA ARG A 111 29.03 2.47 11.01
C ARG A 111 29.84 1.42 11.76
N GLY A 112 29.69 0.12 11.41
CA GLY A 112 30.35 -1.00 12.08
C GLY A 112 29.98 -1.16 13.57
N ARG A 113 28.76 -0.77 13.95
CA ARG A 113 28.24 -0.83 15.32
C ARG A 113 27.10 -1.84 15.45
N ASP A 114 27.00 -2.46 16.62
CA ASP A 114 25.89 -3.35 16.93
C ASP A 114 24.54 -2.61 17.03
N MET A 115 23.46 -3.37 16.78
CA MET A 115 22.07 -2.90 16.80
C MET A 115 21.61 -2.59 18.24
N SER A 116 22.00 -1.44 18.78
CA SER A 116 21.43 -0.94 20.05
C SER A 116 20.53 0.26 19.78
N ASP A 117 19.43 0.39 20.53
CA ASP A 117 18.47 1.52 20.41
C ASP A 117 19.13 2.89 20.61
N GLU A 118 20.21 2.94 21.40
CA GLU A 118 20.97 4.17 21.65
C GLU A 118 21.60 4.78 20.39
N ASN A 119 21.83 3.99 19.35
CA ASN A 119 22.41 4.45 18.09
C ASN A 119 21.35 4.89 17.05
N ALA A 120 20.09 4.61 17.26
CA ALA A 120 19.00 4.96 16.33
C ALA A 120 18.88 6.48 16.12
N GLN A 121 19.18 7.28 17.14
CA GLN A 121 19.12 8.74 17.10
C GLN A 121 20.14 9.40 16.16
N TYR A 122 21.17 8.67 15.74
CA TYR A 122 22.22 9.20 14.85
C TYR A 122 21.95 8.97 13.38
N VAL A 123 20.83 8.34 13.04
CA VAL A 123 20.41 8.08 11.66
C VAL A 123 19.30 9.03 11.29
N TYR A 124 19.54 9.88 10.31
CA TYR A 124 18.51 10.73 9.71
C TYR A 124 17.92 10.04 8.50
N HIS A 125 16.66 9.59 8.61
CA HIS A 125 15.96 8.85 7.56
C HIS A 125 15.07 9.77 6.74
N VAL A 126 15.33 9.82 5.44
CA VAL A 126 14.52 10.53 4.45
C VAL A 126 13.78 9.52 3.59
N ALA A 127 12.45 9.58 3.58
CA ALA A 127 11.61 8.75 2.72
C ALA A 127 11.15 9.55 1.49
N VAL A 128 11.14 8.92 0.31
CA VAL A 128 10.58 9.50 -0.91
C VAL A 128 9.24 8.87 -1.21
N MET A 129 8.18 9.67 -1.27
CA MET A 129 6.81 9.19 -1.34
C MET A 129 5.98 9.93 -2.41
N PRO A 130 4.91 9.30 -2.95
CA PRO A 130 4.12 9.88 -4.03
C PRO A 130 3.12 10.96 -3.59
N CYS A 131 2.96 11.22 -2.28
CA CYS A 131 1.95 12.15 -1.80
C CYS A 131 2.39 12.94 -0.56
N TYR A 132 1.79 14.12 -0.37
CA TYR A 132 2.05 14.99 0.79
C TYR A 132 1.52 14.41 2.11
N ASP A 133 0.46 13.59 2.08
CA ASP A 133 -0.10 12.97 3.29
C ASP A 133 0.89 12.06 4.02
N LYS A 134 1.90 11.56 3.30
CA LYS A 134 3.00 10.80 3.92
C LYS A 134 3.87 11.63 4.87
N LYS A 135 3.88 12.95 4.73
CA LYS A 135 4.47 13.87 5.72
C LYS A 135 3.68 13.85 7.03
N LEU A 136 2.35 13.70 6.97
CA LEU A 136 1.50 13.57 8.16
C LEU A 136 1.76 12.24 8.88
N GLU A 137 1.93 11.14 8.15
CA GLU A 137 2.29 9.84 8.74
C GLU A 137 3.65 9.93 9.46
N ALA A 138 4.66 10.54 8.83
CA ALA A 138 5.98 10.72 9.43
C ALA A 138 5.97 11.65 10.67
N ALA A 139 5.00 12.55 10.76
CA ALA A 139 4.84 13.45 11.89
C ALA A 139 4.19 12.77 13.12
N ARG A 140 3.55 11.61 12.94
CA ARG A 140 2.93 10.86 14.04
C ARG A 140 4.00 10.36 14.99
N GLN A 141 3.72 10.48 16.28
CA GLN A 141 4.51 9.86 17.35
C GLN A 141 3.66 8.79 18.01
N GLU A 142 4.16 7.58 18.03
CA GLU A 142 3.54 6.51 18.80
C GLU A 142 3.83 6.70 20.29
N PRO A 143 2.84 6.46 21.16
CA PRO A 143 3.06 6.54 22.61
C PRO A 143 4.21 5.61 23.04
N GLY A 144 5.21 6.16 23.73
CA GLY A 144 6.36 5.38 24.22
C GLY A 144 7.53 5.25 23.23
N GLN A 145 7.46 5.77 22.02
CA GLN A 145 8.60 5.82 21.10
C GLN A 145 9.56 6.97 21.47
N ALA A 146 10.84 6.62 21.66
CA ALA A 146 11.89 7.59 21.96
C ALA A 146 12.30 8.45 20.75
N SER A 147 12.14 7.94 19.52
CA SER A 147 12.50 8.63 18.29
C SER A 147 11.52 8.32 17.15
N LYS A 148 11.35 9.29 16.23
CA LYS A 148 10.56 9.09 15.00
C LYS A 148 11.26 8.07 14.08
N GLU A 149 10.47 7.24 13.40
CA GLU A 149 10.98 6.31 12.39
C GLU A 149 11.45 7.04 11.13
N VAL A 150 10.72 8.10 10.75
CA VAL A 150 10.98 8.91 9.56
C VAL A 150 11.19 10.35 9.98
N ASP A 151 12.33 10.93 9.62
CA ASP A 151 12.67 12.30 10.01
C ASP A 151 12.20 13.31 8.97
N CYS A 152 12.26 12.93 7.68
CA CYS A 152 11.84 13.78 6.57
C CYS A 152 11.15 12.94 5.49
N VAL A 153 10.18 13.56 4.83
CA VAL A 153 9.53 12.98 3.63
C VAL A 153 9.65 13.95 2.49
N LEU A 154 10.25 13.50 1.41
CA LEU A 154 10.23 14.17 0.11
C LEU A 154 9.15 13.55 -0.77
N THR A 155 8.43 14.37 -1.49
CA THR A 155 7.56 13.88 -2.58
C THR A 155 8.40 13.57 -3.82
N THR A 156 7.81 12.84 -4.78
CA THR A 156 8.48 12.58 -6.06
C THR A 156 8.83 13.87 -6.79
N GLY A 157 7.98 14.91 -6.70
CA GLY A 157 8.25 16.23 -7.26
C GLY A 157 9.44 16.92 -6.57
N GLU A 158 9.43 16.97 -5.24
CA GLU A 158 10.53 17.57 -4.46
C GLU A 158 11.87 16.83 -4.69
N LEU A 159 11.85 15.50 -4.85
CA LEU A 159 13.04 14.75 -5.23
C LEU A 159 13.53 15.14 -6.62
N TYR A 160 12.62 15.28 -7.59
CA TYR A 160 12.98 15.72 -8.94
C TYR A 160 13.67 17.07 -8.92
N ASP A 161 13.08 18.05 -8.25
CA ASP A 161 13.62 19.40 -8.13
C ASP A 161 15.00 19.40 -7.43
N LEU A 162 15.17 18.55 -6.42
CA LEU A 162 16.43 18.40 -5.70
C LEU A 162 17.55 17.79 -6.56
N THR A 163 17.21 16.93 -7.53
CA THR A 163 18.20 16.10 -8.24
C THR A 163 18.39 16.47 -9.72
N ILE A 164 17.51 17.30 -10.29
CA ILE A 164 17.51 17.56 -11.74
C ILE A 164 18.80 18.28 -12.21
N ASP A 165 19.29 19.22 -11.43
CA ASP A 165 20.45 20.04 -11.77
C ASP A 165 21.76 19.54 -11.15
N VAL A 166 21.75 18.39 -10.46
CA VAL A 166 22.95 17.83 -9.84
C VAL A 166 23.83 17.20 -10.89
N ASP A 167 25.10 17.63 -10.95
CA ASP A 167 26.10 17.01 -11.83
C ASP A 167 26.45 15.60 -11.31
N VAL A 168 26.16 14.60 -12.11
CA VAL A 168 26.36 13.17 -11.80
C VAL A 168 27.62 12.58 -12.45
N SER A 169 28.62 13.40 -12.76
CA SER A 169 29.89 12.95 -13.35
C SER A 169 30.71 12.03 -12.39
N ALA A 170 30.43 12.07 -11.09
CA ALA A 170 31.11 11.22 -10.12
C ALA A 170 30.71 9.74 -10.27
N LYS A 171 31.73 8.85 -10.27
CA LYS A 171 31.51 7.40 -10.21
C LYS A 171 30.95 7.04 -8.84
N ALA A 172 29.68 6.64 -8.77
CA ALA A 172 29.10 6.03 -7.59
C ALA A 172 29.12 4.49 -7.71
N GLU A 173 29.26 3.81 -6.60
CA GLU A 173 29.04 2.37 -6.54
C GLU A 173 27.61 2.05 -7.02
N GLN A 174 27.47 1.05 -7.88
CA GLN A 174 26.18 0.59 -8.35
C GLN A 174 25.40 0.00 -7.16
N THR A 175 24.40 0.71 -6.70
CA THR A 175 23.40 0.17 -5.79
C THR A 175 22.42 -0.66 -6.63
N SER A 176 22.30 -1.95 -6.31
CA SER A 176 21.34 -2.82 -7.00
C SER A 176 19.92 -2.40 -6.66
N LEU A 177 19.15 -2.06 -7.68
CA LEU A 177 17.70 -1.90 -7.54
C LEU A 177 17.06 -3.28 -7.34
N THR A 178 16.27 -3.44 -6.30
CA THR A 178 15.52 -4.68 -6.06
C THR A 178 14.18 -4.62 -6.80
N TRP A 179 14.27 -4.61 -8.10
CA TRP A 179 13.13 -4.65 -9.00
C TRP A 179 13.02 -6.04 -9.62
N PRO A 180 11.85 -6.60 -9.83
CA PRO A 180 10.53 -6.03 -10.07
C PRO A 180 9.64 -5.95 -8.82
N PRO A 181 8.56 -5.11 -8.84
CA PRO A 181 7.61 -5.00 -7.74
C PRO A 181 6.83 -6.29 -7.53
N GLU A 182 6.31 -6.48 -6.33
CA GLU A 182 5.38 -7.56 -6.04
C GLU A 182 4.10 -7.41 -6.88
N PRO A 183 3.46 -8.54 -7.24
CA PRO A 183 2.20 -8.53 -7.97
C PRO A 183 1.09 -7.81 -7.19
N GLY A 184 0.11 -7.30 -7.89
CA GLY A 184 -1.07 -6.69 -7.31
C GLY A 184 -1.28 -5.25 -7.76
N SER A 185 -1.26 -4.31 -6.84
CA SER A 185 -1.46 -2.89 -7.10
C SER A 185 -0.15 -2.10 -6.96
N SER A 186 0.05 -1.09 -7.80
CA SER A 186 1.12 -0.09 -7.63
C SER A 186 1.03 0.65 -6.29
N SER A 187 -0.14 0.63 -5.66
CA SER A 187 -0.42 1.26 -4.36
C SER A 187 -0.08 0.42 -3.14
N GLY A 188 0.40 -0.81 -3.33
CA GLY A 188 0.79 -1.68 -2.22
C GLY A 188 0.66 -3.16 -2.51
N GLY A 189 -0.43 -3.60 -3.16
CA GLY A 189 -0.69 -5.01 -3.43
C GLY A 189 -1.15 -5.80 -2.21
N TYR A 190 -1.68 -5.14 -1.21
CA TYR A 190 -2.10 -5.75 0.05
C TYR A 190 -3.20 -6.79 -0.12
N LEU A 191 -4.22 -6.45 -0.92
CA LEU A 191 -5.30 -7.41 -1.21
C LEU A 191 -4.78 -8.64 -1.93
N PHE A 192 -3.90 -8.45 -2.93
CA PHE A 192 -3.38 -9.58 -3.69
C PHE A 192 -2.53 -10.52 -2.84
N ALA A 193 -1.73 -9.98 -1.92
CA ALA A 193 -0.94 -10.80 -0.98
C ALA A 193 -1.84 -11.68 -0.10
N VAL A 194 -2.94 -11.14 0.42
CA VAL A 194 -3.90 -11.90 1.24
C VAL A 194 -4.69 -12.90 0.38
N LEU A 195 -5.09 -12.52 -0.83
CA LEU A 195 -5.77 -13.41 -1.77
C LEU A 195 -4.88 -14.59 -2.18
N LEU A 196 -3.60 -14.32 -2.46
CA LEU A 196 -2.60 -15.34 -2.78
C LEU A 196 -2.41 -16.29 -1.60
N ASP A 197 -2.34 -15.77 -0.39
CA ASP A 197 -2.24 -16.57 0.82
C ASP A 197 -3.45 -17.50 1.01
N ALA A 198 -4.65 -16.99 0.80
CA ALA A 198 -5.88 -17.77 0.86
C ALA A 198 -5.92 -18.83 -0.25
N TYR A 199 -5.49 -18.50 -1.46
CA TYR A 199 -5.40 -19.41 -2.60
C TYR A 199 -4.43 -20.57 -2.32
N VAL A 200 -3.21 -20.25 -1.89
CA VAL A 200 -2.17 -21.24 -1.57
C VAL A 200 -2.60 -22.13 -0.40
N SER A 201 -3.19 -21.54 0.63
CA SER A 201 -3.69 -22.32 1.79
C SER A 201 -4.79 -23.30 1.40
N TRP A 202 -5.69 -22.90 0.49
CA TRP A 202 -6.72 -23.78 -0.03
C TRP A 202 -6.14 -24.92 -0.87
N THR A 203 -5.25 -24.63 -1.83
CA THR A 203 -4.65 -25.64 -2.70
C THR A 203 -3.79 -26.64 -1.92
N GLN A 204 -3.16 -26.24 -0.84
CA GLN A 204 -2.44 -27.14 0.05
C GLN A 204 -3.36 -28.11 0.81
N ALA A 205 -4.53 -27.63 1.22
CA ALA A 205 -5.53 -28.43 1.92
C ALA A 205 -6.33 -29.35 0.95
N HIS A 206 -6.41 -28.98 -0.32
CA HIS A 206 -7.20 -29.66 -1.36
C HIS A 206 -6.37 -29.86 -2.63
N PRO A 207 -5.36 -30.76 -2.64
CA PRO A 207 -4.39 -30.88 -3.74
C PRO A 207 -5.02 -31.25 -5.11
N ASP A 208 -6.16 -31.92 -5.08
CA ASP A 208 -6.85 -32.40 -6.29
C ASP A 208 -7.84 -31.38 -6.88
N THR A 209 -7.98 -30.21 -6.25
CA THR A 209 -8.94 -29.18 -6.67
C THR A 209 -8.30 -27.81 -6.73
N GLN A 210 -8.74 -26.98 -7.68
CA GLN A 210 -8.31 -25.60 -7.79
C GLN A 210 -9.47 -24.63 -7.52
N PRO A 211 -9.29 -23.61 -6.68
CA PRO A 211 -10.31 -22.62 -6.47
C PRO A 211 -10.35 -21.63 -7.65
N LEU A 212 -11.51 -21.03 -7.86
CA LEU A 212 -11.75 -20.07 -8.93
C LEU A 212 -11.72 -18.66 -8.38
N VAL A 213 -11.04 -17.75 -9.09
CA VAL A 213 -11.03 -16.32 -8.77
C VAL A 213 -11.93 -15.56 -9.73
N GLU A 214 -12.92 -14.89 -9.17
CA GLU A 214 -13.82 -14.01 -9.89
C GLU A 214 -13.51 -12.55 -9.57
N LEU A 215 -13.33 -11.72 -10.60
CA LEU A 215 -13.17 -10.27 -10.46
C LEU A 215 -14.42 -9.56 -10.97
N ARG A 216 -14.91 -8.62 -10.18
CA ARG A 216 -16.07 -7.81 -10.51
C ARG A 216 -15.80 -6.33 -10.30
N THR A 217 -15.76 -5.57 -11.35
CA THR A 217 -15.71 -4.11 -11.28
C THR A 217 -17.07 -3.56 -10.83
N ILE A 218 -17.10 -2.79 -9.74
CA ILE A 218 -18.36 -2.28 -9.15
C ILE A 218 -18.84 -1.01 -9.86
N ARG A 219 -17.93 -0.05 -10.09
CA ARG A 219 -18.27 1.22 -10.77
C ARG A 219 -17.22 1.66 -11.77
N SER A 220 -15.98 1.47 -11.43
CA SER A 220 -14.79 1.75 -12.23
C SER A 220 -13.69 0.84 -11.78
N SER A 221 -12.57 0.78 -12.49
CA SER A 221 -11.36 0.06 -12.09
C SER A 221 -10.86 0.42 -10.68
N ASP A 222 -11.26 1.58 -10.16
CA ASP A 222 -10.97 2.02 -8.79
C ASP A 222 -11.69 1.23 -7.69
N TYR A 223 -12.72 0.46 -8.04
CA TYR A 223 -13.44 -0.37 -7.08
C TYR A 223 -13.75 -1.74 -7.68
N THR A 224 -12.88 -2.70 -7.38
CA THR A 224 -12.97 -4.07 -7.89
C THR A 224 -13.09 -5.05 -6.74
N GLU A 225 -14.09 -5.93 -6.81
CA GLU A 225 -14.27 -7.07 -5.91
C GLU A 225 -13.51 -8.29 -6.44
N TYR A 226 -12.91 -9.05 -5.53
CA TYR A 226 -12.23 -10.30 -5.76
C TYR A 226 -12.91 -11.38 -4.92
N THR A 227 -13.39 -12.43 -5.56
CA THR A 227 -14.05 -13.54 -4.86
C THR A 227 -13.33 -14.83 -5.20
N LEU A 228 -12.79 -15.50 -4.19
CA LEU A 228 -12.21 -16.83 -4.30
C LEU A 228 -13.27 -17.85 -3.96
N ARG A 229 -13.55 -18.77 -4.88
CA ARG A 229 -14.57 -19.82 -4.71
C ARG A 229 -13.95 -21.21 -4.81
N ALA A 230 -14.46 -22.12 -3.98
CA ALA A 230 -14.24 -23.55 -4.17
C ALA A 230 -15.00 -24.06 -5.41
N PRO A 231 -14.64 -25.24 -5.95
CA PRO A 231 -15.33 -25.84 -7.09
C PRO A 231 -16.83 -26.09 -6.88
N ASP A 232 -17.27 -26.25 -5.64
CA ASP A 232 -18.68 -26.38 -5.25
C ASP A 232 -19.44 -25.05 -5.19
N GLY A 233 -18.77 -23.92 -5.49
CA GLY A 233 -19.32 -22.58 -5.43
C GLY A 233 -19.23 -21.89 -4.07
N THR A 234 -18.74 -22.58 -3.03
CA THR A 234 -18.55 -22.00 -1.70
C THR A 234 -17.55 -20.86 -1.74
N VAL A 235 -17.87 -19.70 -1.12
CA VAL A 235 -16.96 -18.57 -1.02
C VAL A 235 -15.91 -18.84 0.07
N ILE A 236 -14.65 -18.90 -0.34
CA ILE A 236 -13.49 -19.08 0.53
C ILE A 236 -13.01 -17.74 1.09
N PHE A 237 -12.94 -16.73 0.20
CA PHE A 237 -12.48 -15.39 0.54
C PHE A 237 -13.18 -14.36 -0.35
N LYS A 238 -13.51 -13.22 0.22
CA LYS A 238 -14.04 -12.08 -0.53
C LYS A 238 -13.34 -10.79 -0.12
N GLY A 239 -12.65 -10.18 -1.07
CA GLY A 239 -11.96 -8.90 -0.86
C GLY A 239 -12.32 -7.85 -1.88
N ALA A 240 -11.83 -6.63 -1.67
CA ALA A 240 -11.96 -5.55 -2.65
C ALA A 240 -10.77 -4.58 -2.62
N THR A 241 -10.44 -4.00 -3.78
CA THR A 241 -9.71 -2.74 -3.85
C THR A 241 -10.72 -1.60 -3.89
N CYS A 242 -10.47 -0.54 -3.12
CA CYS A 242 -11.36 0.61 -3.04
C CYS A 242 -10.55 1.90 -3.05
N TYR A 243 -10.40 2.50 -4.22
CA TYR A 243 -9.61 3.69 -4.45
C TYR A 243 -10.49 4.91 -4.74
N GLY A 244 -10.04 6.08 -4.31
CA GLY A 244 -10.76 7.32 -4.47
C GLY A 244 -11.81 7.58 -3.39
N PHE A 245 -11.83 8.82 -2.91
CA PHE A 245 -12.62 9.23 -1.74
C PHE A 245 -14.12 8.96 -1.88
N ARG A 246 -14.67 9.12 -3.08
CA ARG A 246 -16.08 8.82 -3.36
C ARG A 246 -16.43 7.33 -3.16
N ASN A 247 -15.52 6.44 -3.54
CA ASN A 247 -15.69 5.00 -3.33
C ASN A 247 -15.55 4.64 -1.85
N ILE A 248 -14.59 5.27 -1.15
CA ILE A 248 -14.40 5.12 0.30
C ILE A 248 -15.69 5.47 1.07
N GLN A 249 -16.36 6.57 0.73
CA GLN A 249 -17.63 6.92 1.37
C GLN A 249 -18.71 5.84 1.18
N ASN A 250 -18.76 5.19 0.03
CA ASN A 250 -19.68 4.09 -0.21
C ASN A 250 -19.28 2.83 0.56
N LEU A 251 -17.97 2.52 0.61
CA LEU A 251 -17.41 1.43 1.42
C LEU A 251 -17.76 1.61 2.90
N VAL A 252 -17.53 2.79 3.45
CA VAL A 252 -17.87 3.12 4.85
C VAL A 252 -19.33 2.80 5.14
N ARG A 253 -20.26 3.28 4.32
CA ARG A 253 -21.69 3.00 4.48
C ARG A 253 -22.03 1.52 4.35
N LYS A 254 -21.31 0.79 3.48
CA LYS A 254 -21.45 -0.66 3.32
C LYS A 254 -21.01 -1.38 4.59
N VAL A 255 -19.80 -1.12 5.07
CA VAL A 255 -19.23 -1.72 6.28
C VAL A 255 -20.09 -1.42 7.51
N GLN A 256 -20.49 -0.16 7.72
CA GLN A 256 -21.38 0.22 8.82
C GLN A 256 -22.69 -0.57 8.81
N ARG A 257 -23.28 -0.78 7.65
CA ARG A 257 -24.54 -1.52 7.48
C ARG A 257 -24.36 -3.02 7.74
N GLU A 258 -23.27 -3.62 7.26
CA GLU A 258 -22.99 -5.04 7.39
C GLU A 258 -22.54 -5.42 8.81
N THR A 259 -21.78 -4.57 9.46
CA THR A 259 -21.21 -4.82 10.80
C THR A 259 -22.06 -4.28 11.93
N GLY A 260 -23.03 -3.42 11.65
CA GLY A 260 -23.82 -2.73 12.65
C GLY A 260 -23.03 -1.65 13.40
N ALA A 261 -21.83 -1.29 12.95
CA ALA A 261 -21.06 -0.18 13.52
C ALA A 261 -21.87 1.13 13.36
N LYS A 262 -22.19 1.79 14.47
CA LYS A 262 -23.05 2.98 14.46
C LYS A 262 -22.19 4.23 14.39
N SER A 263 -22.44 5.06 13.40
CA SER A 263 -21.97 6.45 13.43
C SER A 263 -22.69 7.20 14.57
N SER A 264 -21.95 8.03 15.29
CA SER A 264 -22.52 8.93 16.31
C SER A 264 -23.48 9.99 15.70
N ARG A 265 -23.57 10.08 14.38
CA ARG A 265 -24.31 11.11 13.63
C ARG A 265 -25.41 10.55 12.73
N GLY A 266 -26.32 9.71 13.16
CA GLY A 266 -27.46 9.45 12.29
C GLY A 266 -28.30 8.22 12.58
N ARG A 267 -29.57 8.44 12.87
CA ARG A 267 -30.68 7.47 12.78
C ARG A 267 -31.10 7.35 11.31
N GLY A 268 -30.92 6.18 10.71
CA GLY A 268 -31.45 5.89 9.39
C GLY A 268 -31.53 4.38 9.15
N ARG A 269 -32.69 3.79 9.47
CA ARG A 269 -32.99 2.38 9.25
C ARG A 269 -33.56 2.24 7.83
N MET A 270 -32.82 1.68 6.91
CA MET A 270 -33.39 1.20 5.66
C MET A 270 -32.84 -0.20 5.35
N ARG A 271 -33.70 -1.19 5.51
CA ARG A 271 -33.42 -2.59 5.20
C ARG A 271 -33.73 -2.77 3.72
N SER A 272 -32.71 -2.78 2.86
CA SER A 272 -32.85 -3.16 1.45
C SER A 272 -32.86 -4.69 1.34
N MET A 273 -33.77 -5.24 0.55
CA MET A 273 -33.75 -6.65 0.16
C MET A 273 -32.53 -6.89 -0.74
N VAL A 274 -31.58 -7.68 -0.25
CA VAL A 274 -30.33 -8.05 -0.93
C VAL A 274 -30.47 -9.50 -1.35
N THR A 275 -30.12 -9.83 -2.58
CA THR A 275 -30.12 -11.20 -3.09
C THR A 275 -29.07 -12.08 -2.38
N ALA A 276 -29.26 -13.40 -2.33
CA ALA A 276 -28.41 -14.32 -1.60
C ALA A 276 -26.91 -14.25 -1.97
N GLU A 277 -26.56 -13.95 -3.22
CA GLU A 277 -25.19 -13.76 -3.70
C GLU A 277 -24.49 -12.52 -3.15
N GLN A 278 -25.25 -11.52 -2.68
CA GLN A 278 -24.72 -10.31 -2.05
C GLN A 278 -24.48 -10.45 -0.56
N GLN A 279 -24.77 -11.61 0.02
CA GLN A 279 -24.81 -11.82 1.49
C GLN A 279 -23.46 -12.14 2.13
N HIS A 280 -22.40 -12.49 1.35
CA HIS A 280 -21.08 -12.68 1.94
C HIS A 280 -20.41 -11.31 2.15
N PRO A 281 -20.17 -10.89 3.40
CA PRO A 281 -19.48 -9.65 3.69
C PRO A 281 -18.03 -9.72 3.20
N TYR A 282 -17.37 -8.56 3.06
CA TYR A 282 -15.94 -8.58 2.80
C TYR A 282 -15.17 -9.15 3.99
N ASP A 283 -14.13 -9.91 3.68
CA ASP A 283 -13.12 -10.33 4.64
C ASP A 283 -11.99 -9.30 4.71
N TYR A 284 -11.67 -8.68 3.55
CA TYR A 284 -10.54 -7.76 3.42
C TYR A 284 -10.82 -6.66 2.40
N VAL A 285 -10.38 -5.43 2.68
CA VAL A 285 -10.45 -4.33 1.71
C VAL A 285 -9.15 -3.52 1.73
N GLU A 286 -8.52 -3.37 0.57
CA GLU A 286 -7.42 -2.44 0.35
C GLU A 286 -7.98 -1.06 0.01
N VAL A 287 -7.63 -0.03 0.80
CA VAL A 287 -8.24 1.30 0.72
C VAL A 287 -7.19 2.37 0.42
N MET A 288 -7.37 3.14 -0.67
CA MET A 288 -6.52 4.28 -1.02
C MET A 288 -7.35 5.52 -1.34
N ALA A 289 -6.96 6.69 -0.83
CA ALA A 289 -7.74 7.92 -0.98
C ALA A 289 -7.70 8.49 -2.40
N CYS A 290 -6.62 8.27 -3.14
CA CYS A 290 -6.46 8.78 -4.51
C CYS A 290 -7.19 7.91 -5.53
N PRO A 291 -7.95 8.47 -6.47
CA PRO A 291 -8.42 7.75 -7.66
C PRO A 291 -7.23 7.24 -8.48
N GLY A 292 -7.30 6.03 -8.99
CA GLY A 292 -6.17 5.38 -9.67
C GLY A 292 -5.02 4.95 -8.75
N GLY A 293 -5.15 5.13 -7.43
CA GLY A 293 -4.15 4.74 -6.46
C GLY A 293 -3.01 5.74 -6.26
N CYS A 294 -1.92 5.28 -5.64
CA CYS A 294 -0.79 6.12 -5.22
C CYS A 294 0.01 6.72 -6.39
N VAL A 295 -0.04 6.14 -7.58
CA VAL A 295 0.56 6.72 -8.79
C VAL A 295 -0.05 8.07 -9.17
N ASN A 296 -1.28 8.35 -8.71
CA ASN A 296 -1.96 9.64 -8.81
C ASN A 296 -1.88 10.46 -7.51
N GLY A 297 -0.91 10.21 -6.67
CA GLY A 297 -0.69 10.97 -5.43
C GLY A 297 -0.36 12.44 -5.71
N GLY A 298 -0.78 13.34 -4.82
CA GLY A 298 -0.61 14.80 -5.00
C GLY A 298 0.84 15.28 -5.07
N GLY A 299 1.81 14.44 -4.66
CA GLY A 299 3.25 14.72 -4.74
C GLY A 299 3.95 14.12 -5.98
N GLN A 300 3.19 13.50 -6.89
CA GLN A 300 3.73 12.98 -8.14
C GLN A 300 4.01 14.10 -9.15
N LEU A 301 4.94 13.83 -10.07
CA LEU A 301 5.23 14.71 -11.19
C LEU A 301 4.03 14.85 -12.12
N ARG A 302 3.76 16.06 -12.53
CA ARG A 302 2.77 16.36 -13.58
C ARG A 302 3.32 16.00 -14.97
N PRO A 303 2.44 15.80 -15.98
CA PRO A 303 2.90 15.60 -17.34
C PRO A 303 3.74 16.80 -17.81
N PRO A 304 4.67 16.61 -18.76
CA PRO A 304 5.33 17.71 -19.45
C PRO A 304 4.33 18.62 -20.16
N GLU A 305 4.70 19.87 -20.40
CA GLU A 305 3.81 20.84 -21.07
C GLU A 305 3.42 20.40 -22.50
N ASP A 306 4.30 19.70 -23.18
CA ASP A 306 4.12 19.15 -24.52
C ASP A 306 3.33 17.83 -24.54
N TRP A 307 3.06 17.22 -23.38
CA TRP A 307 2.36 15.94 -23.26
C TRP A 307 0.98 15.94 -23.94
N ALA A 308 0.20 17.02 -23.79
CA ALA A 308 -1.11 17.14 -24.39
C ALA A 308 -1.05 17.11 -25.92
N HIS A 309 -0.07 17.78 -26.52
CA HIS A 309 0.13 17.82 -27.97
C HIS A 309 0.61 16.49 -28.55
N ALA A 310 1.43 15.75 -27.83
CA ALA A 310 1.92 14.45 -28.29
C ALA A 310 0.81 13.39 -28.40
N ILE A 311 -0.27 13.53 -27.62
CA ILE A 311 -1.38 12.56 -27.58
C ILE A 311 -2.58 12.98 -28.43
N GLU A 312 -2.75 14.25 -28.78
CA GLU A 312 -3.85 14.73 -29.63
C GLU A 312 -3.84 14.09 -31.03
N THR A 313 -2.71 13.53 -31.46
CA THR A 313 -2.62 12.79 -32.72
C THR A 313 -3.20 11.38 -32.66
N GLU A 314 -3.44 10.79 -31.47
CA GLU A 314 -3.89 9.39 -31.35
C GLU A 314 -5.35 9.21 -30.86
N ALA A 315 -5.99 10.19 -30.24
CA ALA A 315 -7.35 10.00 -29.71
C ALA A 315 -8.17 11.29 -29.63
N GLN A 316 -8.99 11.49 -30.61
CA GLN A 316 -9.90 12.65 -30.75
C GLN A 316 -11.09 12.68 -29.79
N ASN A 317 -11.18 12.08 -28.64
CA ASN A 317 -12.42 12.26 -27.83
C ASN A 317 -12.34 11.72 -26.38
N SER A 318 -11.44 12.16 -25.51
CA SER A 318 -11.76 12.05 -24.06
C SER A 318 -10.91 12.96 -23.17
N THR A 319 -11.35 14.19 -23.01
CA THR A 319 -10.93 15.05 -21.88
C THR A 319 -11.52 14.49 -20.58
N VAL A 320 -10.97 13.42 -20.05
CA VAL A 320 -11.36 12.93 -18.73
C VAL A 320 -10.38 13.49 -17.72
N GLN A 321 -10.74 14.59 -17.08
CA GLN A 321 -9.97 15.14 -15.97
C GLN A 321 -9.91 14.13 -14.80
N GLY A 322 -8.70 13.79 -14.38
CA GLY A 322 -8.45 13.06 -13.14
C GLY A 322 -8.71 13.94 -11.90
N TRP A 323 -8.56 13.36 -10.73
CA TRP A 323 -8.59 14.10 -9.47
C TRP A 323 -7.48 15.17 -9.47
N GLN A 324 -7.78 16.38 -8.99
CA GLN A 324 -6.89 17.56 -9.05
C GLN A 324 -6.51 18.04 -10.47
N GLY A 325 -7.31 17.69 -11.49
CA GLY A 325 -7.03 18.11 -12.86
C GLY A 325 -5.91 17.33 -13.55
N THR A 326 -5.47 16.20 -13.00
CA THR A 326 -4.50 15.32 -13.66
C THR A 326 -5.18 14.55 -14.79
N ASP A 327 -4.56 14.51 -15.97
CA ASP A 327 -5.04 13.70 -17.09
C ASP A 327 -4.96 12.20 -16.73
N ARG A 328 -6.05 11.46 -16.92
CA ARG A 328 -6.09 10.01 -16.68
C ARG A 328 -5.10 9.24 -17.55
N ARG A 329 -4.82 9.71 -18.74
CA ARG A 329 -3.82 9.13 -19.64
C ARG A 329 -2.41 9.22 -19.04
N TRP A 330 -2.12 10.34 -18.36
CA TRP A 330 -0.86 10.48 -17.63
C TRP A 330 -0.78 9.51 -16.45
N VAL A 331 -1.87 9.36 -15.70
CA VAL A 331 -1.93 8.38 -14.60
C VAL A 331 -1.68 6.97 -15.12
N GLN A 332 -2.31 6.62 -16.24
CA GLN A 332 -2.07 5.32 -16.90
C GLN A 332 -0.63 5.16 -17.37
N HIS A 333 -0.06 6.18 -17.98
CA HIS A 333 1.36 6.16 -18.40
C HIS A 333 2.33 5.97 -17.22
N VAL A 334 2.06 6.60 -16.07
CA VAL A 334 2.85 6.40 -14.85
C VAL A 334 2.67 4.98 -14.30
N GLU A 335 1.45 4.44 -14.35
CA GLU A 335 1.15 3.06 -13.97
C GLU A 335 1.88 2.06 -14.88
N ASP A 336 1.86 2.26 -16.18
CA ASP A 336 2.55 1.41 -17.15
C ASP A 336 4.07 1.48 -16.97
N ALA A 337 4.61 2.66 -16.70
CA ALA A 337 6.02 2.83 -16.35
C ALA A 337 6.40 2.12 -15.03
N TYR A 338 5.49 2.09 -14.05
CA TYR A 338 5.70 1.34 -12.81
C TYR A 338 5.75 -0.16 -13.07
N TRP A 339 4.89 -0.67 -13.96
CA TRP A 339 4.79 -2.09 -14.29
C TRP A 339 5.72 -2.50 -15.44
N ASN A 340 6.88 -1.97 -15.57
CA ASN A 340 7.86 -2.27 -16.63
C ASN A 340 7.92 -3.77 -17.08
N ASP A 341 7.34 -4.66 -16.29
CA ASP A 341 7.01 -6.05 -16.60
C ASP A 341 5.48 -6.25 -16.51
N GLU A 342 4.79 -6.29 -17.66
CA GLU A 342 3.33 -6.45 -17.77
C GLU A 342 2.81 -7.71 -17.08
N ASN A 343 3.64 -8.74 -16.92
CA ASN A 343 3.26 -10.02 -16.32
C ASN A 343 2.91 -9.95 -14.84
N ARG A 344 3.17 -8.83 -14.16
CA ARG A 344 2.90 -8.65 -12.72
C ARG A 344 1.74 -7.71 -12.41
N LYS A 345 1.23 -7.02 -13.42
CA LYS A 345 0.03 -6.22 -13.28
C LYS A 345 -1.17 -7.15 -13.15
N VAL A 346 -1.89 -7.07 -12.03
CA VAL A 346 -3.12 -7.86 -11.84
C VAL A 346 -4.25 -7.16 -12.59
N SER A 347 -4.68 -7.79 -13.67
CA SER A 347 -5.90 -7.44 -14.40
C SER A 347 -6.96 -8.52 -14.20
N VAL A 348 -8.15 -8.29 -14.72
CA VAL A 348 -9.22 -9.29 -14.71
C VAL A 348 -8.77 -10.57 -15.45
N GLU A 349 -8.00 -10.39 -16.52
CA GLU A 349 -7.52 -11.49 -17.37
C GLU A 349 -6.32 -12.21 -16.75
N SER A 350 -5.45 -11.50 -16.01
CA SER A 350 -4.19 -12.06 -15.49
C SER A 350 -4.29 -12.63 -14.07
N ALA A 351 -5.32 -12.27 -13.29
CA ALA A 351 -5.41 -12.64 -11.88
C ALA A 351 -5.34 -14.16 -11.65
N SER A 352 -6.13 -14.93 -12.38
CA SER A 352 -6.14 -16.42 -12.26
C SER A 352 -4.78 -17.00 -12.65
N ALA A 353 -4.20 -16.57 -13.77
CA ALA A 353 -2.90 -17.04 -14.24
C ALA A 353 -1.78 -16.73 -13.25
N LEU A 354 -1.76 -15.53 -12.66
CA LEU A 354 -0.78 -15.14 -11.65
C LEU A 354 -0.89 -15.99 -10.38
N LEU A 355 -2.11 -16.29 -9.92
CA LEU A 355 -2.34 -17.13 -8.74
C LEU A 355 -1.95 -18.59 -9.01
N GLU A 356 -2.28 -19.13 -10.18
CA GLU A 356 -1.88 -20.45 -10.59
C GLU A 356 -0.35 -20.58 -10.74
N ASP A 357 0.32 -19.58 -11.30
CA ASP A 357 1.76 -19.55 -11.43
C ASP A 357 2.45 -19.47 -10.07
N ALA A 358 1.91 -18.64 -9.17
CA ALA A 358 2.34 -18.59 -7.78
C ALA A 358 2.19 -19.94 -7.07
N ALA A 359 1.08 -20.64 -7.29
CA ALA A 359 0.85 -21.95 -6.70
C ALA A 359 1.78 -23.04 -7.28
N ARG A 360 2.14 -22.97 -8.57
CA ARG A 360 3.06 -23.91 -9.24
C ARG A 360 4.53 -23.71 -8.89
N GLY A 361 4.91 -22.61 -8.29
CA GLY A 361 6.23 -22.45 -7.69
C GLY A 361 7.23 -21.56 -8.39
N SER A 362 6.97 -21.02 -9.60
CA SER A 362 7.90 -20.08 -10.25
C SER A 362 7.89 -18.71 -9.55
N LEU A 363 6.72 -18.17 -9.28
CA LEU A 363 6.54 -17.00 -8.46
C LEU A 363 6.84 -17.31 -6.99
N ARG A 364 6.56 -18.54 -6.53
CA ARG A 364 6.85 -19.00 -5.18
C ARG A 364 8.34 -19.08 -4.88
N SER A 365 9.18 -19.47 -5.84
CA SER A 365 10.64 -19.47 -5.66
C SER A 365 11.15 -18.04 -5.43
N TRP A 366 10.62 -17.08 -6.16
CA TRP A 366 10.96 -15.67 -6.00
C TRP A 366 10.40 -15.09 -4.69
N LEU A 367 9.15 -15.37 -4.36
CA LEU A 367 8.53 -15.00 -3.08
C LEU A 367 9.28 -15.64 -1.91
N ASN A 368 9.67 -16.91 -2.00
CA ASN A 368 10.42 -17.60 -0.93
C ASN A 368 11.77 -16.94 -0.64
N THR A 369 12.50 -16.51 -1.67
CA THR A 369 13.78 -15.82 -1.46
C THR A 369 13.60 -14.50 -0.70
N TRP A 370 12.51 -13.76 -0.98
CA TRP A 370 12.14 -12.56 -0.26
C TRP A 370 11.52 -12.87 1.09
N ASP A 371 10.67 -13.91 1.15
CA ASP A 371 10.06 -14.39 2.39
C ASP A 371 11.12 -14.75 3.43
N GLU A 372 12.21 -15.38 3.05
CA GLU A 372 13.31 -15.68 3.97
C GLU A 372 13.98 -14.40 4.51
N ARG A 373 14.32 -13.46 3.63
CA ARG A 373 14.95 -12.19 4.04
C ARG A 373 14.00 -11.32 4.87
N ALA A 374 12.77 -11.15 4.42
CA ALA A 374 11.77 -10.37 5.14
C ALA A 374 11.36 -11.06 6.43
N SER A 375 11.23 -12.39 6.46
CA SER A 375 10.96 -13.17 7.66
C SER A 375 12.09 -13.05 8.68
N ASP A 376 13.34 -13.06 8.23
CA ASP A 376 14.49 -12.82 9.12
C ASP A 376 14.44 -11.41 9.71
N MET A 377 14.13 -10.41 8.89
CA MET A 377 13.98 -9.02 9.36
C MET A 377 12.80 -8.87 10.31
N VAL A 378 11.62 -9.41 9.98
CA VAL A 378 10.44 -9.37 10.86
C VAL A 378 10.72 -10.02 12.20
N ARG A 379 11.46 -11.14 12.25
CA ARG A 379 11.84 -11.80 13.51
C ARG A 379 12.80 -10.99 14.39
N ARG A 380 13.52 -10.02 13.82
CA ARG A 380 14.44 -9.15 14.56
C ARG A 380 13.73 -8.05 15.35
N PHE A 381 12.47 -7.76 15.00
CA PHE A 381 11.69 -6.71 15.64
C PHE A 381 10.65 -7.31 16.59
N PRO A 382 10.45 -6.74 17.78
CA PRO A 382 9.28 -7.02 18.59
C PRO A 382 7.99 -6.81 17.81
N HIS A 383 6.98 -7.65 18.02
CA HIS A 383 5.70 -7.57 17.28
C HIS A 383 5.08 -6.16 17.36
N GLY A 384 5.14 -5.51 18.53
CA GLY A 384 4.63 -4.15 18.70
C GLY A 384 5.32 -3.10 17.83
N ASP A 385 6.57 -3.31 17.44
CA ASP A 385 7.31 -2.38 16.58
C ASP A 385 6.83 -2.42 15.11
N LEU A 386 6.16 -3.50 14.70
CA LEU A 386 5.62 -3.68 13.36
C LEU A 386 4.18 -3.16 13.21
N HIS A 387 3.57 -2.73 14.31
CA HIS A 387 2.20 -2.24 14.36
C HIS A 387 2.13 -0.80 14.83
N THR A 388 1.06 -0.11 14.43
CA THR A 388 0.71 1.25 14.82
C THR A 388 -0.64 1.27 15.51
N THR A 389 -0.94 2.34 16.21
CA THR A 389 -2.22 2.54 16.90
C THR A 389 -3.00 3.70 16.27
N PHE A 390 -4.32 3.60 16.26
CA PHE A 390 -5.21 4.63 15.73
C PHE A 390 -6.16 5.11 16.82
N HIS A 391 -6.37 6.42 16.86
CA HIS A 391 -7.18 7.04 17.90
C HIS A 391 -8.25 7.94 17.29
N ALA A 392 -9.47 7.90 17.89
CA ALA A 392 -10.49 8.85 17.55
C ALA A 392 -10.04 10.27 17.91
N VAL A 393 -10.10 11.15 16.93
CA VAL A 393 -9.86 12.59 17.19
C VAL A 393 -11.13 13.18 17.76
N ALA A 394 -11.08 13.65 19.00
CA ALA A 394 -12.19 14.36 19.63
C ALA A 394 -12.55 15.57 18.75
N SER A 395 -13.85 15.74 18.46
CA SER A 395 -14.33 16.95 17.81
C SER A 395 -14.20 18.11 18.80
N SER A 396 -13.03 18.77 18.80
CA SER A 396 -12.92 20.07 19.48
C SER A 396 -13.74 21.06 18.67
N THR A 397 -14.58 21.83 19.34
CA THR A 397 -15.34 22.94 18.76
C THR A 397 -14.45 24.06 18.23
N ASP A 398 -13.16 24.04 18.54
CA ASP A 398 -12.14 24.94 18.02
C ASP A 398 -11.39 24.29 16.83
N GLY A 399 -11.79 24.64 15.62
CA GLY A 399 -11.20 24.14 14.37
C GLY A 399 -9.72 24.47 14.15
N LEU A 400 -9.03 25.07 15.13
CA LEU A 400 -7.64 25.48 15.08
C LEU A 400 -6.72 24.69 16.02
N SER A 401 -7.23 23.81 16.86
CA SER A 401 -6.45 23.05 17.86
C SER A 401 -6.24 21.59 17.51
N VAL A 402 -5.98 21.26 16.24
CA VAL A 402 -5.63 19.89 15.84
C VAL A 402 -4.12 19.72 16.06
N GLN A 403 -3.72 19.08 17.15
CA GLN A 403 -2.39 18.49 17.28
C GLN A 403 -2.35 17.21 16.40
N TRP A 404 -1.46 17.24 15.43
CA TRP A 404 -1.15 16.11 14.54
C TRP A 404 -0.07 15.21 15.15
#